data_a4e79815aed6770e0db728a05974a072
#
_entry.id   a4e79815aed6770e0db728a05974a072
#
_cell.length_a   1.000
_cell.length_b   1.000
_cell.length_c   1.000
_cell.angle_alpha   90.00
_cell.angle_beta   90.00
_cell.angle_gamma   90.00
#
_symmetry.space_group_name_H-M   'P 1'
#
loop_
_entity.id
_entity.type
_entity.pdbx_description
1 polymer ?
#
loop_
_entity_poly.entity_id
_entity_poly.type
_entity_poly.pdbx_seq_one_letter_code
_entity_poly.pdbx_strand_id
1 'polypeptide(L)'
;MLRHVSIVNQINVITMGIDGVLQIGDSNMIASRNRDILVQREESFYLAQEGSFEKYVMFTDTEITIPTRQTSVRMHVVNTNPFVCVDRVEMISLLSSGIFHIGSTDYVFNNSRILQIRQFISEDPFEKTPSERSLIP
;
A
#
# COMPACT_ATOMS: atom_id res chain seq x y z
N MET A 1 -20.58 -11.27 18.96
CA MET A 1 -19.29 -11.65 18.38
C MET A 1 -18.63 -12.69 19.26
N LEU A 2 -18.34 -13.87 18.76
CA LEU A 2 -17.52 -14.86 19.46
C LEU A 2 -16.08 -14.36 19.40
N ARG A 3 -15.49 -14.10 20.56
CA ARG A 3 -14.09 -13.64 20.64
C ARG A 3 -13.17 -14.85 20.62
N HIS A 4 -12.14 -14.76 19.76
CA HIS A 4 -11.07 -15.74 19.73
C HIS A 4 -9.86 -15.22 20.49
N VAL A 5 -9.10 -16.14 21.04
CA VAL A 5 -7.78 -15.84 21.59
C VAL A 5 -6.75 -16.26 20.55
N SER A 6 -5.99 -15.30 20.07
CA SER A 6 -4.90 -15.57 19.13
C SER A 6 -3.61 -15.83 19.91
N ILE A 7 -3.00 -16.98 19.65
CA ILE A 7 -1.75 -17.42 20.25
C ILE A 7 -0.73 -17.55 19.14
N VAL A 8 0.35 -16.77 19.22
CA VAL A 8 1.44 -16.81 18.25
C VAL A 8 2.73 -17.03 18.99
N ASN A 9 3.44 -18.11 18.66
CA ASN A 9 4.69 -18.44 19.33
C ASN A 9 5.86 -17.61 18.84
N GLN A 10 5.94 -17.37 17.53
CA GLN A 10 7.05 -16.61 16.95
C GLN A 10 6.58 -15.79 15.75
N ILE A 11 7.02 -14.53 15.74
CA ILE A 11 6.88 -13.64 14.58
C ILE A 11 8.22 -13.04 14.25
N ASN A 12 8.62 -13.15 12.99
CA ASN A 12 9.79 -12.48 12.45
C ASN A 12 9.37 -11.62 11.25
N VAL A 13 9.54 -10.31 11.37
CA VAL A 13 9.26 -9.34 10.32
C VAL A 13 10.53 -8.58 10.03
N ILE A 14 11.04 -8.68 8.80
CA ILE A 14 12.29 -8.01 8.41
C ILE A 14 12.03 -6.52 8.14
N THR A 15 10.97 -6.21 7.42
CA THR A 15 10.66 -4.82 7.06
C THR A 15 9.17 -4.54 7.20
N MET A 16 8.85 -3.43 7.86
CA MET A 16 7.51 -2.88 7.89
C MET A 16 7.56 -1.43 7.38
N GLY A 17 6.86 -1.17 6.30
CA GLY A 17 6.81 0.14 5.67
C GLY A 17 5.71 1.03 6.22
N ILE A 18 5.59 2.20 5.61
CA ILE A 18 4.60 3.21 5.98
C ILE A 18 3.20 2.62 5.86
N ASP A 19 2.36 2.85 6.87
CA ASP A 19 0.97 2.40 6.96
C ASP A 19 0.75 0.87 6.92
N GLY A 20 1.80 0.08 7.14
CA GLY A 20 1.67 -1.36 7.37
C GLY A 20 1.01 -1.65 8.71
N VAL A 21 0.04 -2.54 8.74
CA VAL A 21 -0.68 -2.96 9.96
C VAL A 21 -0.40 -4.43 10.25
N LEU A 22 0.20 -4.70 11.40
CA LEU A 22 0.32 -6.04 11.97
C LEU A 22 -0.62 -6.13 13.17
N GLN A 23 -1.66 -6.93 13.08
CA GLN A 23 -2.67 -7.09 14.11
C GLN A 23 -2.77 -8.55 14.55
N ILE A 24 -2.69 -8.76 15.88
CA ILE A 24 -2.89 -10.07 16.49
C ILE A 24 -4.03 -9.94 17.50
N GLY A 25 -4.99 -10.83 17.39
CA GLY A 25 -6.21 -10.80 18.17
C GLY A 25 -7.41 -10.29 17.38
N ASP A 26 -8.56 -10.40 18.00
CA ASP A 26 -9.82 -9.98 17.40
C ASP A 26 -9.94 -8.46 17.39
N SER A 27 -10.56 -7.94 16.35
CA SER A 27 -10.87 -6.52 16.21
C SER A 27 -12.28 -6.32 15.63
N ASN A 28 -12.85 -5.16 15.84
CA ASN A 28 -14.10 -4.81 15.18
C ASN A 28 -13.86 -4.29 13.77
N MET A 29 -12.81 -3.47 13.61
CA MET A 29 -12.47 -2.87 12.35
C MET A 29 -10.97 -2.69 12.23
N ILE A 30 -10.44 -2.99 11.05
CA ILE A 30 -9.10 -2.63 10.62
C ILE A 30 -9.25 -1.69 9.44
N ALA A 31 -8.70 -0.48 9.58
CA ALA A 31 -8.74 0.52 8.51
C ALA A 31 -7.33 1.01 8.21
N SER A 32 -6.93 0.90 6.95
CA SER A 32 -5.67 1.46 6.45
C SER A 32 -5.96 2.35 5.25
N ARG A 33 -5.32 3.52 5.21
CA ARG A 33 -5.41 4.46 4.11
C ARG A 33 -4.05 5.05 3.81
N ASN A 34 -3.59 4.87 2.59
CA ASN A 34 -2.34 5.43 2.11
C ASN A 34 -2.53 6.28 0.86
N ARG A 35 -1.78 7.38 0.77
CA ARG A 35 -1.67 8.23 -0.41
C ARG A 35 -0.23 8.66 -0.56
N ASP A 36 0.43 8.20 -1.61
CA ASP A 36 1.83 8.50 -1.87
C ASP A 36 2.03 9.07 -3.28
N ILE A 37 2.90 10.06 -3.37
CA ILE A 37 3.47 10.54 -4.62
C ILE A 37 4.98 10.38 -4.53
N LEU A 38 5.52 9.47 -5.35
CA LEU A 38 6.95 9.23 -5.46
C LEU A 38 7.46 9.81 -6.78
N VAL A 39 8.43 10.71 -6.69
CA VAL A 39 9.06 11.32 -7.87
C VAL A 39 10.53 10.92 -7.91
N GLN A 40 10.92 10.21 -8.96
CA GLN A 40 12.30 9.87 -9.26
C GLN A 40 12.76 10.60 -10.51
N ARG A 41 13.87 11.35 -10.40
CA ARG A 41 14.49 12.09 -11.49
C ARG A 41 15.97 11.84 -11.55
N GLU A 42 16.50 11.87 -12.74
CA GLU A 42 17.95 11.82 -12.97
C GLU A 42 18.61 13.14 -12.57
N GLU A 43 18.00 14.26 -12.92
CA GLU A 43 18.42 15.58 -12.45
C GLU A 43 17.57 16.10 -11.31
N SER A 44 18.22 16.62 -10.27
CA SER A 44 17.55 17.20 -9.10
C SER A 44 17.01 18.60 -9.42
N PHE A 45 15.73 18.71 -9.72
CA PHE A 45 15.04 19.98 -9.72
C PHE A 45 13.70 19.88 -8.99
N TYR A 46 13.31 20.95 -8.33
CA TYR A 46 12.10 21.00 -7.55
C TYR A 46 11.03 21.87 -8.22
N LEU A 47 9.91 21.27 -8.54
CA LEU A 47 8.73 21.99 -9.00
C LEU A 47 7.74 22.08 -7.83
N ALA A 48 7.56 23.27 -7.30
CA ALA A 48 6.85 23.54 -6.03
C ALA A 48 5.45 22.93 -5.88
N GLN A 49 4.84 22.48 -6.98
CA GLN A 49 3.46 21.98 -6.97
C GLN A 49 3.33 20.49 -7.27
N GLU A 50 4.43 19.75 -7.44
CA GLU A 50 4.35 18.33 -7.81
C GLU A 50 3.85 17.43 -6.70
N GLY A 51 4.08 17.80 -5.44
CA GLY A 51 3.60 17.08 -4.28
C GLY A 51 2.11 17.30 -3.97
N SER A 52 1.37 18.08 -4.78
CA SER A 52 -0.05 18.31 -4.52
C SER A 52 -0.90 17.15 -5.03
N PHE A 53 -1.59 16.47 -4.14
CA PHE A 53 -2.52 15.39 -4.47
C PHE A 53 -3.68 15.86 -5.35
N GLU A 54 -4.07 17.14 -5.24
CA GLU A 54 -5.22 17.71 -5.96
C GLU A 54 -5.03 17.75 -7.48
N LYS A 55 -3.78 17.72 -7.95
CA LYS A 55 -3.46 17.73 -9.38
C LYS A 55 -3.72 16.42 -10.09
N TYR A 56 -3.82 15.34 -9.34
CA TYR A 56 -3.89 14.02 -9.92
C TYR A 56 -5.27 13.41 -9.71
N VAL A 57 -5.92 13.10 -10.81
CA VAL A 57 -7.29 12.54 -10.83
C VAL A 57 -7.41 11.31 -9.94
N MET A 58 -6.37 10.48 -9.87
CA MET A 58 -6.38 9.29 -9.03
C MET A 58 -6.54 9.57 -7.54
N PHE A 59 -6.22 10.78 -7.07
CA PHE A 59 -6.41 11.18 -5.68
C PHE A 59 -7.68 12.01 -5.45
N THR A 60 -8.18 12.68 -6.50
CA THR A 60 -9.37 13.53 -6.45
C THR A 60 -10.65 12.79 -6.83
N ASP A 61 -10.51 11.76 -7.66
CA ASP A 61 -11.65 10.95 -8.07
C ASP A 61 -12.16 10.12 -6.88
N THR A 62 -13.39 10.42 -6.48
CA THR A 62 -14.09 9.76 -5.38
C THR A 62 -15.03 8.65 -5.85
N GLU A 63 -15.11 8.38 -7.16
CA GLU A 63 -16.05 7.42 -7.74
C GLU A 63 -15.75 5.95 -7.45
N ILE A 64 -14.72 5.66 -6.67
CA ILE A 64 -14.52 4.28 -6.18
C ILE A 64 -15.67 3.96 -5.24
N THR A 65 -16.67 3.32 -5.79
CA THR A 65 -17.84 2.84 -5.04
C THR A 65 -17.37 1.77 -4.06
N ILE A 66 -17.34 2.12 -2.78
CA ILE A 66 -17.07 1.15 -1.72
C ILE A 66 -18.33 0.30 -1.57
N PRO A 67 -18.25 -1.03 -1.75
CA PRO A 67 -19.41 -1.88 -1.63
C PRO A 67 -20.03 -1.75 -0.23
N THR A 68 -21.29 -1.39 -0.20
CA THR A 68 -22.04 -1.35 1.06
C THR A 68 -22.37 -2.78 1.47
N ARG A 69 -22.06 -3.14 2.72
CA ARG A 69 -22.41 -4.45 3.26
C ARG A 69 -23.92 -4.62 3.31
N GLN A 70 -24.48 -5.33 2.33
CA GLN A 70 -25.87 -5.79 2.40
C GLN A 70 -25.93 -7.10 3.17
N THR A 71 -26.35 -7.06 4.42
CA THR A 71 -26.56 -8.25 5.22
C THR A 71 -27.99 -8.73 5.08
N SER A 72 -28.28 -9.43 4.01
CA SER A 72 -29.54 -10.19 3.85
C SER A 72 -29.46 -11.61 4.45
N VAL A 73 -28.26 -12.05 4.81
CA VAL A 73 -28.03 -13.40 5.34
C VAL A 73 -27.80 -13.35 6.84
N ARG A 74 -28.63 -14.06 7.60
CA ARG A 74 -28.38 -14.35 9.02
C ARG A 74 -27.55 -15.62 9.11
N MET A 75 -26.32 -15.49 9.59
CA MET A 75 -25.43 -16.62 9.80
C MET A 75 -25.30 -16.88 11.31
N HIS A 76 -25.56 -18.13 11.71
CA HIS A 76 -25.30 -18.58 13.07
C HIS A 76 -24.02 -19.42 13.04
N VAL A 77 -22.96 -18.89 13.64
CA VAL A 77 -21.66 -19.57 13.70
C VAL A 77 -21.42 -20.04 15.13
N VAL A 78 -21.15 -21.31 15.29
CA VAL A 78 -20.72 -21.88 16.57
C VAL A 78 -19.27 -22.29 16.45
N ASN A 79 -18.40 -21.56 17.13
CA ASN A 79 -16.99 -21.90 17.21
C ASN A 79 -16.79 -22.90 18.35
N THR A 80 -16.41 -24.11 18.02
CA THR A 80 -16.10 -25.15 19.00
C THR A 80 -14.70 -24.97 19.61
N ASN A 81 -13.81 -24.24 18.95
CA ASN A 81 -12.48 -23.90 19.45
C ASN A 81 -12.30 -22.36 19.45
N PRO A 82 -12.17 -21.74 20.62
CA PRO A 82 -11.98 -20.29 20.73
C PRO A 82 -10.54 -19.83 20.49
N PHE A 83 -9.61 -20.74 20.16
CA PHE A 83 -8.22 -20.42 19.97
C PHE A 83 -7.81 -20.43 18.50
N VAL A 84 -7.09 -19.39 18.09
CA VAL A 84 -6.36 -19.32 16.82
C VAL A 84 -4.88 -19.46 17.13
N CYS A 85 -4.32 -20.63 16.87
CA CYS A 85 -2.94 -20.93 17.20
C CYS A 85 -2.08 -20.89 15.94
N VAL A 86 -1.01 -20.07 15.97
CA VAL A 86 -0.01 -19.96 14.93
C VAL A 86 1.35 -20.19 15.54
N ASP A 87 2.09 -21.17 15.03
CA ASP A 87 3.40 -21.49 15.59
C ASP A 87 4.44 -20.46 15.18
N ARG A 88 4.55 -20.20 13.87
CA ARG A 88 5.57 -19.30 13.34
C ARG A 88 5.02 -18.47 12.17
N VAL A 89 5.40 -17.20 12.17
CA VAL A 89 5.20 -16.28 11.05
C VAL A 89 6.54 -15.72 10.64
N GLU A 90 6.88 -15.88 9.37
CA GLU A 90 8.07 -15.25 8.77
C GLU A 90 7.59 -14.34 7.62
N MET A 91 7.90 -13.07 7.74
CA MET A 91 7.50 -12.05 6.79
C MET A 91 8.71 -11.23 6.38
N ILE A 92 8.98 -11.18 5.07
CA ILE A 92 10.08 -10.37 4.55
C ILE A 92 9.69 -8.90 4.55
N SER A 93 8.49 -8.59 4.07
CA SER A 93 8.09 -7.20 3.94
C SER A 93 6.57 -7.04 4.02
N LEU A 94 6.12 -5.98 4.69
CA LEU A 94 4.74 -5.52 4.74
C LEU A 94 4.72 -4.03 4.39
N LEU A 95 4.38 -3.70 3.14
CA LEU A 95 4.52 -2.35 2.58
C LEU A 95 3.17 -1.76 2.17
N SER A 96 3.13 -0.45 2.06
CA SER A 96 2.08 0.32 1.38
C SER A 96 0.66 -0.05 1.79
N SER A 97 0.31 0.19 3.04
CA SER A 97 -1.01 -0.16 3.60
C SER A 97 -1.31 -1.65 3.63
N GLY A 98 -0.29 -2.51 3.59
CA GLY A 98 -0.47 -3.94 3.79
C GLY A 98 -1.08 -4.23 5.15
N ILE A 99 -2.01 -5.19 5.21
CA ILE A 99 -2.60 -5.65 6.44
C ILE A 99 -2.30 -7.13 6.62
N PHE A 100 -1.64 -7.46 7.72
CA PHE A 100 -1.45 -8.83 8.17
C PHE A 100 -2.20 -9.03 9.49
N HIS A 101 -3.18 -9.91 9.49
CA HIS A 101 -4.06 -10.10 10.64
C HIS A 101 -4.17 -11.57 11.03
N ILE A 102 -3.98 -11.83 12.33
CA ILE A 102 -4.21 -13.14 12.95
C ILE A 102 -5.30 -12.98 13.98
N GLY A 103 -6.49 -13.47 13.68
CA GLY A 103 -7.69 -13.31 14.51
C GLY A 103 -8.93 -13.13 13.67
N SER A 104 -9.98 -12.62 14.27
CA SER A 104 -11.24 -12.31 13.60
C SER A 104 -11.48 -10.81 13.57
N THR A 105 -12.04 -10.33 12.48
CA THR A 105 -12.49 -8.93 12.38
C THR A 105 -13.84 -8.87 11.69
N ASP A 106 -14.68 -7.91 12.09
CA ASP A 106 -15.97 -7.70 11.46
C ASP A 106 -15.83 -6.94 10.14
N TYR A 107 -14.83 -6.06 10.05
CA TYR A 107 -14.69 -5.18 8.92
C TYR A 107 -13.23 -4.86 8.64
N VAL A 108 -12.83 -4.98 7.35
CA VAL A 108 -11.52 -4.53 6.87
C VAL A 108 -11.74 -3.50 5.78
N PHE A 109 -11.14 -2.33 5.96
CA PHE A 109 -11.10 -1.27 4.96
C PHE A 109 -9.65 -0.98 4.61
N ASN A 110 -9.29 -1.16 3.34
CA ASN A 110 -7.96 -0.82 2.85
C ASN A 110 -8.08 0.02 1.58
N ASN A 111 -7.49 1.21 1.59
CA ASN A 111 -7.45 2.12 0.45
C ASN A 111 -6.05 2.67 0.30
N SER A 112 -5.32 2.18 -0.71
CA SER A 112 -3.98 2.64 -1.04
C SER A 112 -3.94 3.22 -2.44
N ARG A 113 -3.39 4.44 -2.57
CA ARG A 113 -3.22 5.12 -3.85
C ARG A 113 -1.78 5.61 -3.93
N ILE A 114 -1.03 5.07 -4.89
CA ILE A 114 0.38 5.36 -5.08
C ILE A 114 0.60 5.84 -6.50
N LEU A 115 1.13 7.05 -6.64
CA LEU A 115 1.57 7.60 -7.91
C LEU A 115 3.10 7.59 -7.94
N GLN A 116 3.65 6.90 -8.93
CA GLN A 116 5.08 6.89 -9.15
C GLN A 116 5.41 7.57 -10.47
N ILE A 117 6.14 8.69 -10.39
CA ILE A 117 6.60 9.46 -11.53
C ILE A 117 8.09 9.21 -11.69
N ARG A 118 8.50 8.71 -12.86
CA ARG A 118 9.90 8.50 -13.21
C ARG A 118 10.23 9.33 -14.43
N GLN A 119 11.24 10.17 -14.32
CA GLN A 119 11.74 11.01 -15.39
C GLN A 119 13.22 10.73 -15.58
N PHE A 120 13.55 10.13 -16.72
CA PHE A 120 14.91 9.87 -17.15
C PHE A 120 15.19 10.80 -18.34
N ILE A 121 16.42 11.31 -18.42
CA ILE A 121 16.91 12.01 -19.59
C ILE A 121 17.21 10.90 -20.59
N SER A 122 16.44 10.79 -21.66
CA SER A 122 16.83 9.98 -22.80
C SER A 122 17.88 10.76 -23.58
N GLU A 123 19.16 10.43 -23.44
CA GLU A 123 20.14 10.82 -24.44
C GLU A 123 19.72 10.12 -25.73
N ASP A 124 19.26 10.91 -26.70
CA ASP A 124 18.99 10.40 -28.03
C ASP A 124 20.38 10.09 -28.66
N PRO A 125 20.74 8.80 -28.88
CA PRO A 125 22.09 8.45 -29.38
C PRO A 125 22.37 9.00 -30.77
N PHE A 126 21.41 9.69 -31.40
CA PHE A 126 21.54 10.32 -32.71
C PHE A 126 21.56 11.86 -32.66
N GLU A 127 21.40 12.50 -31.50
CA GLU A 127 21.57 13.94 -31.38
C GLU A 127 23.07 14.28 -31.32
N LYS A 128 23.70 14.41 -32.53
CA LYS A 128 25.04 14.91 -32.67
C LYS A 128 25.13 16.32 -32.12
N THR A 129 25.91 16.48 -31.07
CA THR A 129 26.24 17.77 -30.47
C THR A 129 26.62 18.80 -31.56
N PRO A 130 26.16 20.05 -31.46
CA PRO A 130 26.44 21.11 -32.45
C PRO A 130 27.93 21.44 -32.69
N SER A 131 28.83 20.94 -31.84
CA SER A 131 30.25 21.18 -31.91
C SER A 131 31.00 20.43 -33.03
N GLU A 132 30.40 19.41 -33.65
CA GLU A 132 31.05 18.64 -34.74
C GLU A 132 30.73 19.14 -36.16
N ARG A 133 29.95 20.22 -36.30
CA ARG A 133 29.61 20.78 -37.64
C ARG A 133 30.63 21.75 -38.24
N SER A 134 31.73 22.02 -37.53
CA SER A 134 32.71 23.05 -38.00
C SER A 134 34.05 22.54 -38.54
N LEU A 135 34.19 21.23 -38.78
CA LEU A 135 35.45 20.67 -39.27
C LEU A 135 35.26 19.78 -40.51
N ILE A 136 34.75 20.36 -41.58
CA ILE A 136 34.96 19.80 -42.94
C ILE A 136 35.31 20.96 -43.85
N PRO A 137 36.53 20.96 -44.47
CA PRO A 137 37.04 22.01 -45.35
C PRO A 137 36.28 22.04 -46.67
#